data_fe978c8ecb8b7c35c870214a8bb4fc74
#
_entry.id   fe978c8ecb8b7c35c870214a8bb4fc74
#
_cell.length_a   1.000
_cell.length_b   1.000
_cell.length_c   1.000
_cell.angle_alpha   90.00
_cell.angle_beta   90.00
_cell.angle_gamma   90.00
#
_symmetry.space_group_name_H-M   'P 1'
#
loop_
_entity.id
_entity.type
_entity.pdbx_description
1 polymer ?
#
loop_
_entity_poly.entity_id
_entity_poly.type
_entity_poly.pdbx_seq_one_letter_code
_entity_poly.pdbx_strand_id
1 'polypeptide(L)'
;MNFASIYEKLSTLNEAQETQKFEVIVWSSNDAWTDEAFKALNLKKDKKARETFFDVMKNIESFNIKELFDRNLIKYLQSTLKNAAEVKWSINKVQYRIYCFIYGTKLYLMVPFIKSNGDKDTDAAGVVAQKRFANMKK
;
A
#
# COMPACT_ATOMS: atom_id res chain seq x y z
N MET A 1 16.75 4.47 4.57
CA MET A 1 16.61 4.96 3.18
C MET A 1 16.56 6.48 3.18
N ASN A 2 17.32 7.14 2.35
CA ASN A 2 17.34 8.59 2.24
C ASN A 2 16.55 9.07 1.01
N PHE A 3 16.41 10.38 0.84
CA PHE A 3 15.67 10.95 -0.29
C PHE A 3 16.24 10.57 -1.64
N ALA A 4 17.56 10.44 -1.73
CA ALA A 4 18.20 10.05 -2.99
C ALA A 4 17.76 8.64 -3.41
N SER A 5 17.67 7.70 -2.46
CA SER A 5 17.21 6.34 -2.76
C SER A 5 15.75 6.30 -3.19
N ILE A 6 14.90 7.13 -2.57
CA ILE A 6 13.48 7.23 -2.94
C ILE A 6 13.37 7.79 -4.36
N TYR A 7 14.10 8.86 -4.63
CA TYR A 7 14.12 9.50 -5.94
C TYR A 7 14.61 8.53 -7.02
N GLU A 8 15.65 7.78 -6.72
CA GLU A 8 16.21 6.79 -7.63
C GLU A 8 15.17 5.70 -7.97
N LYS A 9 14.41 5.23 -6.98
CA LYS A 9 13.34 4.24 -7.21
C LYS A 9 12.26 4.78 -8.15
N LEU A 10 11.87 6.04 -7.96
CA LEU A 10 10.90 6.68 -8.85
C LEU A 10 11.46 6.86 -10.26
N SER A 11 12.72 7.21 -10.36
CA SER A 11 13.37 7.44 -11.66
C SER A 11 13.65 6.15 -12.44
N THR A 12 13.56 4.97 -11.80
CA THR A 12 13.69 3.70 -12.51
C THR A 12 12.45 3.37 -13.34
N LEU A 13 11.31 4.03 -13.06
CA LEU A 13 10.12 3.89 -13.89
C LEU A 13 10.30 4.70 -15.15
N ASN A 14 10.30 4.05 -16.31
CA ASN A 14 10.33 4.76 -17.57
C ASN A 14 8.94 5.35 -17.88
N GLU A 15 8.89 6.24 -18.87
CA GLU A 15 7.65 6.92 -19.24
C GLU A 15 6.51 5.95 -19.56
N ALA A 16 6.81 4.85 -20.25
CA ALA A 16 5.81 3.84 -20.57
C ALA A 16 5.27 3.15 -19.30
N GLN A 17 6.14 2.88 -18.32
CA GLN A 17 5.70 2.29 -17.05
C GLN A 17 4.86 3.26 -16.23
N GLU A 18 5.23 4.55 -16.21
CA GLU A 18 4.50 5.57 -15.45
C GLU A 18 3.05 5.71 -15.92
N THR A 19 2.78 5.51 -17.21
CA THR A 19 1.44 5.60 -17.78
C THR A 19 0.65 4.30 -17.68
N GLN A 20 1.28 3.22 -17.22
CA GLN A 20 0.61 1.96 -16.97
C GLN A 20 -0.07 1.96 -15.61
N LYS A 21 -1.03 1.05 -15.46
CA LYS A 21 -1.66 0.78 -14.17
C LYS A 21 -0.87 -0.32 -13.47
N PHE A 22 -0.93 -0.33 -12.13
CA PHE A 22 -0.37 -1.44 -11.38
C PHE A 22 -1.14 -2.74 -11.63
N GLU A 23 -0.40 -3.84 -11.71
CA GLU A 23 -0.95 -5.16 -11.48
C GLU A 23 -0.99 -5.37 -9.98
N VAL A 24 -2.18 -5.45 -9.40
CA VAL A 24 -2.37 -5.54 -7.95
C VAL A 24 -2.41 -7.00 -7.54
N ILE A 25 -1.57 -7.38 -6.58
CA ILE A 25 -1.45 -8.75 -6.09
C ILE A 25 -1.62 -8.73 -4.58
N VAL A 26 -2.47 -9.62 -4.07
CA VAL A 26 -2.64 -9.79 -2.62
C VAL A 26 -1.94 -11.07 -2.18
N TRP A 27 -1.56 -11.14 -0.89
CA TRP A 27 -0.77 -12.25 -0.36
C TRP A 27 -1.57 -13.56 -0.24
N SER A 28 -2.89 -13.45 -0.26
CA SER A 28 -3.81 -14.59 -0.14
C SER A 28 -4.89 -14.47 -1.20
N SER A 29 -6.04 -15.14 -1.01
CA SER A 29 -7.19 -14.89 -1.88
C SER A 29 -7.72 -13.47 -1.69
N ASN A 30 -8.40 -12.92 -2.71
CA ASN A 30 -8.98 -11.59 -2.61
C ASN A 30 -10.00 -11.49 -1.47
N ASP A 31 -10.79 -12.54 -1.25
CA ASP A 31 -11.79 -12.56 -0.18
C ASP A 31 -11.14 -12.55 1.21
N ALA A 32 -10.10 -13.36 1.41
CA ALA A 32 -9.40 -13.42 2.69
C ALA A 32 -8.70 -12.09 3.00
N TRP A 33 -8.09 -11.46 2.00
CA TRP A 33 -7.44 -10.16 2.18
C TRP A 33 -8.47 -9.08 2.50
N THR A 34 -9.62 -9.09 1.83
CA THR A 34 -10.71 -8.14 2.08
C THR A 34 -11.26 -8.30 3.49
N ASP A 35 -11.45 -9.54 3.96
CA ASP A 35 -11.89 -9.80 5.33
C ASP A 35 -10.88 -9.27 6.36
N GLU A 36 -9.61 -9.46 6.13
CA GLU A 36 -8.56 -8.92 6.99
C GLU A 36 -8.61 -7.39 7.02
N ALA A 37 -8.76 -6.76 5.86
CA ALA A 37 -8.85 -5.30 5.76
C ALA A 37 -10.07 -4.77 6.52
N PHE A 38 -11.20 -5.43 6.41
CA PHE A 38 -12.40 -5.04 7.13
C PHE A 38 -12.20 -5.07 8.65
N LYS A 39 -11.49 -6.07 9.16
CA LYS A 39 -11.15 -6.17 10.57
C LYS A 39 -10.12 -5.11 10.98
N ALA A 40 -9.00 -5.06 10.28
CA ALA A 40 -7.89 -4.21 10.65
C ALA A 40 -8.23 -2.72 10.57
N LEU A 41 -9.11 -2.33 9.65
CA LEU A 41 -9.48 -0.94 9.40
C LEU A 41 -10.84 -0.57 10.00
N ASN A 42 -11.48 -1.47 10.75
CA ASN A 42 -12.80 -1.26 11.38
C ASN A 42 -13.88 -0.87 10.38
N LEU A 43 -13.90 -1.52 9.21
CA LEU A 43 -14.81 -1.12 8.13
C LEU A 43 -16.24 -1.63 8.31
N LYS A 44 -16.46 -2.64 9.16
CA LYS A 44 -17.79 -3.22 9.33
C LYS A 44 -18.78 -2.26 10.00
N LYS A 45 -18.29 -1.44 10.94
CA LYS A 45 -19.14 -0.57 11.76
C LYS A 45 -19.20 0.88 11.26
N ASP A 46 -18.35 1.24 10.33
CA ASP A 46 -18.24 2.61 9.83
C ASP A 46 -18.50 2.63 8.32
N LYS A 47 -19.71 3.07 7.95
CA LYS A 47 -20.14 3.11 6.55
C LYS A 47 -19.24 3.99 5.71
N LYS A 48 -18.87 5.18 6.23
CA LYS A 48 -18.03 6.12 5.48
C LYS A 48 -16.62 5.56 5.29
N ALA A 49 -16.06 4.94 6.31
CA ALA A 49 -14.74 4.30 6.21
C ALA A 49 -14.77 3.19 5.16
N ARG A 50 -15.83 2.38 5.15
CA ARG A 50 -16.00 1.30 4.17
C ARG A 50 -16.11 1.84 2.74
N GLU A 51 -16.93 2.85 2.52
CA GLU A 51 -17.09 3.48 1.21
C GLU A 51 -15.78 4.08 0.72
N THR A 52 -15.05 4.77 1.60
CA THR A 52 -13.76 5.38 1.25
C THR A 52 -12.72 4.31 0.92
N PHE A 53 -12.70 3.21 1.66
CA PHE A 53 -11.81 2.08 1.36
C PHE A 53 -12.03 1.57 -0.07
N PHE A 54 -13.29 1.35 -0.45
CA PHE A 54 -13.59 0.88 -1.81
C PHE A 54 -13.21 1.91 -2.87
N ASP A 55 -13.41 3.20 -2.60
CA ASP A 55 -12.98 4.27 -3.50
C ASP A 55 -11.45 4.27 -3.67
N VAL A 56 -10.70 4.09 -2.58
CA VAL A 56 -9.24 3.99 -2.64
C VAL A 56 -8.82 2.80 -3.49
N MET A 57 -9.40 1.63 -3.26
CA MET A 57 -9.08 0.43 -4.03
C MET A 57 -9.40 0.61 -5.52
N LYS A 58 -10.52 1.24 -5.82
CA LYS A 58 -10.90 1.56 -7.20
C LYS A 58 -9.92 2.52 -7.85
N ASN A 59 -9.46 3.53 -7.10
CA ASN A 59 -8.48 4.47 -7.62
C ASN A 59 -7.14 3.80 -7.92
N ILE A 60 -6.72 2.85 -7.07
CA ILE A 60 -5.49 2.08 -7.31
C ILE A 60 -5.58 1.30 -8.63
N GLU A 61 -6.74 0.76 -8.93
CA GLU A 61 -6.96 0.01 -10.17
C GLU A 61 -7.14 0.91 -11.40
N SER A 62 -7.67 2.12 -11.21
CA SER A 62 -8.08 3.00 -12.31
C SER A 62 -7.03 4.01 -12.73
N PHE A 63 -6.29 4.59 -11.77
CA PHE A 63 -5.24 5.57 -12.06
C PHE A 63 -3.96 4.88 -12.49
N ASN A 64 -3.19 5.55 -13.35
CA ASN A 64 -1.86 5.05 -13.68
C ASN A 64 -0.90 5.27 -12.51
N ILE A 65 0.27 4.65 -12.59
CA ILE A 65 1.27 4.67 -11.51
C ILE A 65 1.68 6.10 -11.16
N LYS A 66 1.95 6.91 -12.17
CA LYS A 66 2.36 8.30 -11.95
C LYS A 66 1.29 9.09 -11.20
N GLU A 67 0.02 8.94 -11.60
CA GLU A 67 -1.09 9.65 -10.94
C GLU A 67 -1.22 9.26 -9.47
N LEU A 68 -1.02 7.98 -9.14
CA LEU A 68 -1.11 7.52 -7.75
C LEU A 68 -0.04 8.17 -6.86
N PHE A 69 1.19 8.30 -7.36
CA PHE A 69 2.25 8.99 -6.64
C PHE A 69 2.00 10.51 -6.58
N ASP A 70 1.58 11.10 -7.68
CA ASP A 70 1.32 12.55 -7.74
C ASP A 70 0.19 12.96 -6.79
N ARG A 71 -0.81 12.10 -6.61
CA ARG A 71 -1.94 12.33 -5.69
C ARG A 71 -1.61 11.97 -4.24
N ASN A 72 -0.40 11.51 -3.97
CA ASN A 72 0.03 11.10 -2.63
C ASN A 72 -0.78 9.92 -2.07
N LEU A 73 -1.38 9.14 -2.93
CA LEU A 73 -2.13 7.95 -2.50
C LEU A 73 -1.18 6.80 -2.18
N ILE A 74 -0.05 6.73 -2.88
CA ILE A 74 1.01 5.75 -2.65
C ILE A 74 2.33 6.51 -2.48
N LYS A 75 3.16 6.05 -1.55
CA LYS A 75 4.53 6.56 -1.40
C LYS A 75 5.48 5.46 -0.99
N TYR A 76 6.75 5.58 -1.37
CA TYR A 76 7.80 4.71 -0.85
C TYR A 76 8.09 5.03 0.60
N LEU A 77 8.38 3.98 1.39
CA LEU A 77 8.75 4.13 2.78
C LEU A 77 10.27 4.25 2.93
N GLN A 78 10.69 5.05 3.91
CA GLN A 78 12.07 5.07 4.36
C GLN A 78 12.27 3.88 5.30
N SER A 79 12.58 2.73 4.71
CA SER A 79 12.64 1.46 5.42
C SER A 79 13.88 0.70 5.00
N THR A 80 14.36 -0.18 5.89
CA THR A 80 15.40 -1.15 5.55
C THR A 80 14.88 -2.23 4.62
N LEU A 81 13.56 -2.39 4.52
CA LEU A 81 12.95 -3.35 3.60
C LEU A 81 12.92 -2.78 2.19
N LYS A 82 13.51 -3.52 1.26
CA LYS A 82 13.61 -3.12 -0.14
C LYS A 82 12.23 -3.01 -0.79
N ASN A 83 12.02 -1.94 -1.53
CA ASN A 83 10.79 -1.68 -2.29
C ASN A 83 9.54 -1.50 -1.44
N ALA A 84 9.71 -1.25 -0.13
CA ALA A 84 8.59 -1.02 0.77
C ALA A 84 7.89 0.30 0.43
N ALA A 85 6.57 0.27 0.45
CA ALA A 85 5.72 1.42 0.16
C ALA A 85 4.45 1.33 1.00
N GLU A 86 3.66 2.39 0.97
CA GLU A 86 2.34 2.35 1.61
C GLU A 86 1.29 3.04 0.76
N VAL A 87 0.09 2.48 0.77
CA VAL A 87 -1.13 3.17 0.36
C VAL A 87 -1.62 3.90 1.61
N LYS A 88 -2.01 5.16 1.46
CA LYS A 88 -2.39 5.97 2.63
C LYS A 88 -3.58 6.86 2.34
N TRP A 89 -4.45 7.00 3.33
CA TRP A 89 -5.55 7.95 3.33
C TRP A 89 -5.97 8.22 4.76
N SER A 90 -6.77 9.27 4.97
CA SER A 90 -7.26 9.60 6.30
C SER A 90 -8.70 10.08 6.25
N ILE A 91 -9.44 9.84 7.33
CA ILE A 91 -10.81 10.32 7.54
C ILE A 91 -10.91 10.77 8.99
N ASN A 92 -11.30 12.01 9.23
CA ASN A 92 -11.50 12.54 10.59
C ASN A 92 -10.30 12.25 11.51
N LYS A 93 -9.09 12.50 11.02
CA LYS A 93 -7.81 12.29 11.74
C LYS A 93 -7.42 10.82 11.95
N VAL A 94 -8.24 9.86 11.53
CA VAL A 94 -7.85 8.45 11.55
C VAL A 94 -7.02 8.19 10.31
N GLN A 95 -5.83 7.62 10.51
CA GLN A 95 -4.89 7.35 9.42
C GLN A 95 -4.95 5.88 9.02
N TYR A 96 -5.46 5.63 7.81
CA TYR A 96 -5.57 4.29 7.24
C TYR A 96 -4.36 4.03 6.36
N ARG A 97 -3.82 2.82 6.42
CA ARG A 97 -2.60 2.43 5.68
C ARG A 97 -2.71 1.01 5.17
N ILE A 98 -2.03 0.74 4.05
CA ILE A 98 -1.75 -0.62 3.59
C ILE A 98 -0.26 -0.69 3.32
N TYR A 99 0.45 -1.55 4.06
CA TYR A 99 1.86 -1.82 3.80
C TYR A 99 1.97 -2.65 2.53
N CYS A 100 2.83 -2.24 1.61
CA CYS A 100 2.98 -2.90 0.32
C CYS A 100 4.42 -2.94 -0.15
N PHE A 101 4.65 -3.73 -1.20
CA PHE A 101 5.92 -3.74 -1.93
C PHE A 101 5.65 -3.43 -3.39
N ILE A 102 6.55 -2.69 -4.03
CA ILE A 102 6.45 -2.35 -5.43
C ILE A 102 7.65 -2.92 -6.18
N TYR A 103 7.38 -3.75 -7.18
CA TYR A 103 8.40 -4.32 -8.06
C TYR A 103 7.98 -4.05 -9.50
N GLY A 104 8.61 -3.03 -10.12
CA GLY A 104 8.23 -2.59 -11.47
C GLY A 104 6.80 -2.07 -11.50
N THR A 105 5.94 -2.73 -12.25
CA THR A 105 4.52 -2.38 -12.35
C THR A 105 3.63 -3.25 -11.45
N LYS A 106 4.23 -4.06 -10.57
CA LYS A 106 3.49 -4.93 -9.65
C LYS A 106 3.39 -4.30 -8.27
N LEU A 107 2.19 -4.21 -7.76
CA LEU A 107 1.89 -3.70 -6.42
C LEU A 107 1.39 -4.86 -5.55
N TYR A 108 2.20 -5.24 -4.56
CA TYR A 108 1.86 -6.31 -3.61
C TYR A 108 1.24 -5.69 -2.38
N LEU A 109 -0.08 -5.85 -2.20
CA LEU A 109 -0.79 -5.36 -1.02
C LEU A 109 -0.64 -6.38 0.10
N MET A 110 0.04 -6.00 1.17
CA MET A 110 0.41 -6.93 2.24
C MET A 110 -0.44 -6.78 3.49
N VAL A 111 -0.32 -5.67 4.21
CA VAL A 111 -0.89 -5.55 5.55
C VAL A 111 -1.67 -4.25 5.70
N PRO A 112 -3.01 -4.33 5.83
CA PRO A 112 -3.81 -3.16 6.20
C PRO A 112 -3.69 -2.88 7.70
N PHE A 113 -3.62 -1.61 8.09
CA PHE A 113 -3.55 -1.22 9.50
C PHE A 113 -3.97 0.23 9.69
N ILE A 114 -4.38 0.57 10.92
CA ILE A 114 -4.61 1.95 11.34
C ILE A 114 -3.36 2.44 12.03
N LYS A 115 -2.82 3.56 11.57
CA LYS A 115 -1.60 4.15 12.13
C LYS A 115 -1.97 5.10 13.26
N SER A 116 -1.81 4.65 14.50
CA SER A 116 -2.15 5.44 15.70
C SER A 116 -0.93 5.72 16.58
N ASN A 117 0.10 4.90 16.52
CA ASN A 117 1.33 5.03 17.31
C ASN A 117 2.55 5.38 16.45
N GLY A 118 2.34 6.12 15.36
CA GLY A 118 3.42 6.56 14.50
C GLY A 118 4.14 5.42 13.81
N ASP A 119 5.44 5.52 13.71
CA ASP A 119 6.26 4.57 12.97
C ASP A 119 6.28 3.16 13.59
N LYS A 120 5.91 3.01 14.84
CA LYS A 120 5.82 1.68 15.48
C LYS A 120 4.80 0.80 14.77
N ASP A 121 3.66 1.36 14.39
CA ASP A 121 2.63 0.61 13.66
C ASP A 121 3.12 0.23 12.28
N THR A 122 3.79 1.14 11.59
CA THR A 122 4.36 0.88 10.26
C THR A 122 5.42 -0.21 10.34
N ASP A 123 6.31 -0.14 11.33
CA ASP A 123 7.38 -1.14 11.50
C ASP A 123 6.80 -2.52 11.81
N ALA A 124 5.78 -2.58 12.67
CA ALA A 124 5.10 -3.84 12.99
C ALA A 124 4.44 -4.45 11.75
N ALA A 125 3.78 -3.63 10.95
CA ALA A 125 3.19 -4.08 9.69
C ALA A 125 4.27 -4.59 8.73
N GLY A 126 5.42 -3.92 8.69
CA GLY A 126 6.55 -4.32 7.85
C GLY A 126 7.09 -5.71 8.19
N VAL A 127 7.16 -6.06 9.47
CA VAL A 127 7.59 -7.40 9.89
C VAL A 127 6.65 -8.47 9.34
N VAL A 128 5.34 -8.26 9.47
CA VAL A 128 4.34 -9.19 8.94
C VAL A 128 4.39 -9.24 7.42
N ALA A 129 4.49 -8.08 6.79
CA ALA A 129 4.55 -7.98 5.33
C ALA A 129 5.73 -8.74 4.75
N GLN A 130 6.90 -8.63 5.36
CA GLN A 130 8.10 -9.32 4.91
C GLN A 130 7.93 -10.85 4.94
N LYS A 131 7.34 -11.36 6.02
CA LYS A 131 7.08 -12.81 6.15
C LYS A 131 6.10 -13.29 5.09
N ARG A 132 5.03 -12.56 4.87
CA ARG A 132 4.02 -12.88 3.86
C ARG A 132 4.61 -12.88 2.46
N PHE A 133 5.41 -11.86 2.15
CA PHE A 133 6.04 -11.73 0.84
C PHE A 133 7.02 -12.88 0.58
N ALA A 134 7.82 -13.23 1.58
CA ALA A 134 8.77 -14.35 1.46
C ALA A 134 8.04 -15.67 1.19
N ASN A 135 6.89 -15.89 1.82
CA ASN A 135 6.08 -17.09 1.61
C ASN A 135 5.47 -17.14 0.20
N MET A 136 5.11 -15.99 -0.36
CA MET A 136 4.56 -15.91 -1.72
C MET A 136 5.57 -16.30 -2.79
N LYS A 137 6.85 -16.08 -2.53
CA LYS A 137 7.93 -16.39 -3.49
C LYS A 137 8.30 -17.86 -3.54
N LYS A 138 7.79 -18.64 -2.64
CA LYS A 138 7.99 -20.10 -2.67
C LYS A 138 7.01 -20.73 -3.66
#